data_154d612b1dca8d2bc2c85c71da890ebe
#
_entry.id   154d612b1dca8d2bc2c85c71da890ebe
#
_cell.length_a   1.000
_cell.length_b   1.000
_cell.length_c   1.000
_cell.angle_alpha   90.00
_cell.angle_beta   90.00
_cell.angle_gamma   90.00
#
_symmetry.space_group_name_H-M   'P 1'
#
loop_
_entity.id
_entity.type
_entity.pdbx_description
1 polymer ?
#
loop_
_entity_poly.entity_id
_entity_poly.type
_entity_poly.pdbx_seq_one_letter_code
_entity_poly.pdbx_strand_id
1 'polypeptide(L)'
;AILLLAAAGHHVAALTGRPEELGDYLRGLGAERIVDRAELCDQRGALQKQRWSGVVDTVGGQVLVNALAQTAYSGTVTACGLAGSPALPGTVMPFILRNVTLAGVDSVEAPVEARREAWGLLAALPGERIDAVTARTVPLDGAIGAAEELIGHRAHGRTVVEVRA
;
A
#
# COMPACT_ATOMS: atom_id res chain seq x y z
N ALA A 1 -5.48 -2.20 2.00
CA ALA A 1 -4.94 -1.63 3.25
C ALA A 1 -5.77 -0.44 3.72
N ILE A 2 -5.97 0.63 2.90
CA ILE A 2 -6.64 1.87 3.31
C ILE A 2 -8.01 1.58 3.97
N LEU A 3 -8.89 0.84 3.30
CA LEU A 3 -10.22 0.49 3.82
C LEU A 3 -10.17 -0.19 5.19
N LEU A 4 -9.29 -1.19 5.34
CA LEU A 4 -9.19 -1.95 6.58
C LEU A 4 -8.65 -1.10 7.73
N LEU A 5 -7.62 -0.31 7.47
CA LEU A 5 -7.04 0.58 8.47
C LEU A 5 -8.02 1.67 8.90
N ALA A 6 -8.73 2.28 7.95
CA ALA A 6 -9.76 3.28 8.25
C ALA A 6 -10.94 2.67 9.01
N ALA A 7 -11.38 1.45 8.64
CA ALA A 7 -12.44 0.73 9.36
C ALA A 7 -12.02 0.36 10.80
N ALA A 8 -10.73 0.14 11.03
CA ALA A 8 -10.16 -0.09 12.36
C ALA A 8 -9.93 1.21 13.16
N GLY A 9 -10.30 2.37 12.64
CA GLY A 9 -10.20 3.66 13.34
C GLY A 9 -8.83 4.32 13.25
N HIS A 10 -7.95 3.88 12.35
CA HIS A 10 -6.66 4.53 12.15
C HIS A 10 -6.76 5.75 11.25
N HIS A 11 -5.96 6.78 11.55
CA HIS A 11 -5.73 7.94 10.68
C HIS A 11 -4.82 7.54 9.51
N VAL A 12 -5.39 7.34 8.33
CA VAL A 12 -4.67 6.78 7.19
C VAL A 12 -4.13 7.88 6.29
N ALA A 13 -2.83 7.84 6.01
CA ALA A 13 -2.19 8.60 4.95
C ALA A 13 -1.91 7.70 3.75
N ALA A 14 -2.38 8.07 2.56
CA ALA A 14 -2.13 7.33 1.33
C ALA A 14 -1.03 8.01 0.50
N LEU A 15 0.03 7.26 0.20
CA LEU A 15 1.12 7.70 -0.67
C LEU A 15 0.79 7.35 -2.12
N THR A 16 0.88 8.33 -3.02
CA THR A 16 0.66 8.13 -4.46
C THR A 16 1.58 9.01 -5.29
N GLY A 17 1.95 8.55 -6.50
CA GLY A 17 2.64 9.38 -7.49
C GLY A 17 1.70 10.23 -8.35
N ARG A 18 0.38 10.14 -8.11
CA ARG A 18 -0.67 10.89 -8.85
C ARG A 18 -1.64 11.53 -7.87
N PRO A 19 -1.18 12.45 -7.00
CA PRO A 19 -2.00 12.99 -5.91
C PRO A 19 -3.23 13.78 -6.42
N GLU A 20 -3.09 14.53 -7.50
CA GLU A 20 -4.19 15.30 -8.07
C GLU A 20 -5.25 14.42 -8.72
N GLU A 21 -4.82 13.35 -9.42
CA GLU A 21 -5.73 12.44 -10.12
C GLU A 21 -6.43 11.46 -9.17
N LEU A 22 -5.69 10.92 -8.19
CA LEU A 22 -6.19 9.84 -7.34
C LEU A 22 -6.61 10.29 -5.94
N GLY A 23 -6.41 11.56 -5.61
CA GLY A 23 -6.65 12.06 -4.26
C GLY A 23 -8.06 11.81 -3.77
N ASP A 24 -9.06 12.13 -4.57
CA ASP A 24 -10.48 11.95 -4.18
C ASP A 24 -10.88 10.48 -4.11
N TYR A 25 -10.39 9.65 -5.03
CA TYR A 25 -10.56 8.20 -4.96
C TYR A 25 -9.99 7.63 -3.66
N LEU A 26 -8.77 8.00 -3.29
CA LEU A 26 -8.11 7.51 -2.08
C LEU A 26 -8.80 8.02 -0.80
N ARG A 27 -9.32 9.25 -0.80
CA ARG A 27 -10.16 9.77 0.29
C ARG A 27 -11.47 9.00 0.40
N GLY A 28 -12.11 8.68 -0.72
CA GLY A 28 -13.30 7.82 -0.76
C GLY A 28 -13.06 6.44 -0.14
N LEU A 29 -11.84 5.91 -0.24
CA LEU A 29 -11.44 4.67 0.44
C LEU A 29 -11.16 4.85 1.94
N GLY A 30 -11.10 6.07 2.46
CA GLY A 30 -10.86 6.36 3.87
C GLY A 30 -9.49 6.94 4.20
N ALA A 31 -8.72 7.40 3.20
CA ALA A 31 -7.50 8.14 3.47
C ALA A 31 -7.84 9.58 3.91
N GLU A 32 -7.38 9.97 5.10
CA GLU A 32 -7.53 11.34 5.61
C GLU A 32 -6.51 12.29 4.98
N ARG A 33 -5.35 11.75 4.60
CA ARG A 33 -4.25 12.52 4.03
C ARG A 33 -3.72 11.87 2.78
N ILE A 34 -3.45 12.68 1.76
CA ILE A 34 -2.73 12.27 0.56
C ILE A 34 -1.30 12.82 0.65
N VAL A 35 -0.33 11.95 0.38
CA VAL A 35 1.10 12.26 0.38
C VAL A 35 1.63 12.01 -1.02
N ASP A 36 2.33 13.00 -1.58
CA ASP A 36 3.00 12.80 -2.85
C ASP A 36 4.21 11.87 -2.66
N ARG A 37 4.30 10.83 -3.48
CA ARG A 37 5.41 9.88 -3.47
C ARG A 37 6.76 10.58 -3.68
N ALA A 38 6.80 11.68 -4.40
CA ALA A 38 8.01 12.48 -4.59
C ALA A 38 8.65 12.93 -3.25
N GLU A 39 7.85 13.12 -2.19
CA GLU A 39 8.38 13.44 -0.85
C GLU A 39 9.32 12.36 -0.29
N LEU A 40 9.20 11.10 -0.76
CA LEU A 40 9.96 9.95 -0.27
C LEU A 40 10.92 9.36 -1.31
N CYS A 41 11.09 9.96 -2.48
CA CYS A 41 11.94 9.41 -3.55
C CYS A 41 13.42 9.74 -3.37
N ASP A 42 13.76 10.90 -2.81
CA ASP A 42 15.14 11.34 -2.70
C ASP A 42 15.86 10.69 -1.52
N GLN A 43 17.17 10.49 -1.66
CA GLN A 43 18.00 10.04 -0.55
C GLN A 43 18.03 11.12 0.55
N ARG A 44 17.66 10.74 1.76
CA ARG A 44 17.62 11.62 2.94
C ARG A 44 18.39 11.02 4.10
N GLY A 45 18.41 11.73 5.23
CA GLY A 45 19.08 11.23 6.44
C GLY A 45 18.50 9.91 6.95
N ALA A 46 19.33 9.11 7.60
CA ALA A 46 18.97 7.79 8.15
C ALA A 46 17.86 7.83 9.20
N LEU A 47 17.69 8.97 9.89
CA LEU A 47 16.55 9.26 10.77
C LEU A 47 15.97 10.62 10.40
N GLN A 48 14.64 10.65 10.31
CA GLN A 48 13.86 11.83 9.95
C GLN A 48 12.82 12.14 11.04
N LYS A 49 12.04 13.21 10.88
CA LYS A 49 10.90 13.50 11.77
C LYS A 49 9.93 12.32 11.77
N GLN A 50 9.56 11.84 12.95
CA GLN A 50 8.57 10.77 13.09
C GLN A 50 7.19 11.23 12.59
N ARG A 51 6.60 10.46 11.70
CA ARG A 51 5.31 10.76 11.06
C ARG A 51 4.33 9.58 11.13
N TRP A 52 4.84 8.35 11.15
CA TRP A 52 4.05 7.13 10.96
C TRP A 52 4.22 6.20 12.16
N SER A 53 3.13 5.72 12.74
CA SER A 53 3.15 4.63 13.71
C SER A 53 3.22 3.25 13.05
N GLY A 54 2.72 3.16 11.82
CA GLY A 54 2.79 1.95 10.99
C GLY A 54 2.80 2.30 9.50
N VAL A 55 3.40 1.45 8.68
CA VAL A 55 3.47 1.62 7.22
C VAL A 55 3.19 0.28 6.53
N VAL A 56 2.42 0.33 5.45
CA VAL A 56 2.27 -0.77 4.49
C VAL A 56 2.97 -0.35 3.21
N ASP A 57 4.14 -0.94 2.93
CA ASP A 57 4.94 -0.63 1.75
C ASP A 57 4.71 -1.65 0.63
N THR A 58 4.46 -1.13 -0.56
CA THR A 58 4.33 -1.88 -1.81
C THR A 58 5.35 -1.45 -2.87
N VAL A 59 6.22 -0.50 -2.52
CA VAL A 59 7.09 0.22 -3.47
C VAL A 59 8.53 -0.26 -3.37
N GLY A 60 9.04 -0.42 -2.16
CA GLY A 60 10.45 -0.74 -1.93
C GLY A 60 11.40 0.44 -2.18
N GLY A 61 12.68 0.15 -2.33
CA GLY A 61 13.71 1.13 -2.68
C GLY A 61 13.82 2.29 -1.69
N GLN A 62 14.09 3.48 -2.22
CA GLN A 62 14.28 4.70 -1.42
C GLN A 62 13.00 5.12 -0.67
N VAL A 63 11.83 4.82 -1.23
CA VAL A 63 10.54 5.10 -0.58
C VAL A 63 10.42 4.33 0.73
N LEU A 64 10.73 3.03 0.72
CA LEU A 64 10.74 2.18 1.92
C LEU A 64 11.77 2.68 2.94
N VAL A 65 12.98 3.06 2.51
CA VAL A 65 14.03 3.60 3.39
C VAL A 65 13.57 4.87 4.09
N ASN A 66 12.97 5.80 3.36
CA ASN A 66 12.44 7.04 3.92
C ASN A 66 11.23 6.80 4.84
N ALA A 67 10.37 5.82 4.51
CA ALA A 67 9.28 5.42 5.40
C ALA A 67 9.81 4.87 6.73
N LEU A 68 10.81 3.99 6.72
CA LEU A 68 11.51 3.50 7.91
C LEU A 68 12.11 4.64 8.74
N ALA A 69 12.80 5.58 8.08
CA ALA A 69 13.41 6.74 8.73
C ALA A 69 12.39 7.69 9.37
N GLN A 70 11.14 7.69 8.90
CA GLN A 70 10.03 8.51 9.42
C GLN A 70 9.11 7.74 10.39
N THR A 71 9.36 6.46 10.60
CA THR A 71 8.55 5.65 11.53
C THR A 71 8.86 6.03 12.97
N ALA A 72 7.81 6.09 13.77
CA ALA A 72 7.87 6.42 15.18
C ALA A 72 8.52 5.29 16.00
N TYR A 73 8.91 5.59 17.23
CA TYR A 73 9.45 4.60 18.15
C TYR A 73 8.51 3.40 18.31
N SER A 74 9.07 2.19 18.20
CA SER A 74 8.36 0.90 18.22
C SER A 74 7.31 0.73 17.13
N GLY A 75 7.33 1.53 16.07
CA GLY A 75 6.44 1.37 14.92
C GLY A 75 6.83 0.21 14.02
N THR A 76 5.89 -0.23 13.18
CA THR A 76 6.09 -1.37 12.26
C THR A 76 5.90 -0.93 10.81
N VAL A 77 6.84 -1.34 9.96
CA VAL A 77 6.75 -1.21 8.50
C VAL A 77 6.61 -2.60 7.90
N THR A 78 5.54 -2.85 7.15
CA THR A 78 5.37 -4.11 6.41
C THR A 78 5.78 -3.92 4.97
N ALA A 79 6.69 -4.77 4.45
CA ALA A 79 7.09 -4.79 3.05
C ALA A 79 6.38 -5.94 2.34
N CYS A 80 5.47 -5.62 1.42
CA CYS A 80 4.67 -6.60 0.68
C CYS A 80 4.74 -6.41 -0.85
N GLY A 81 5.61 -5.53 -1.33
CA GLY A 81 5.81 -5.30 -2.76
C GLY A 81 7.13 -4.60 -3.08
N LEU A 82 7.44 -4.52 -4.36
CA LEU A 82 8.71 -3.97 -4.88
C LEU A 82 8.50 -3.21 -6.21
N ALA A 83 7.34 -2.54 -6.33
CA ALA A 83 6.93 -1.88 -7.59
C ALA A 83 7.92 -0.78 -8.06
N GLY A 84 8.68 -0.18 -7.15
CA GLY A 84 9.72 0.80 -7.49
C GLY A 84 11.11 0.18 -7.56
N SER A 85 11.47 -0.68 -6.60
CA SER A 85 12.79 -1.33 -6.56
C SER A 85 12.81 -2.48 -5.55
N PRO A 86 13.54 -3.59 -5.81
CA PRO A 86 13.78 -4.65 -4.84
C PRO A 86 14.88 -4.28 -3.83
N ALA A 87 15.63 -3.19 -4.06
CA ALA A 87 16.74 -2.81 -3.19
C ALA A 87 16.24 -2.20 -1.86
N LEU A 88 17.04 -2.35 -0.81
CA LEU A 88 16.87 -1.68 0.48
C LEU A 88 18.15 -0.87 0.81
N PRO A 89 18.37 0.29 0.18
CA PRO A 89 19.58 1.10 0.32
C PRO A 89 19.55 1.95 1.61
N GLY A 90 19.33 1.32 2.76
CA GLY A 90 19.13 1.96 4.05
C GLY A 90 20.21 1.65 5.07
N THR A 91 20.00 2.08 6.31
CA THR A 91 20.86 1.83 7.46
C THR A 91 20.09 1.13 8.56
N VAL A 92 20.81 0.57 9.53
CA VAL A 92 20.20 -0.08 10.71
C VAL A 92 19.70 0.91 11.76
N MET A 93 19.92 2.22 11.58
CA MET A 93 19.60 3.25 12.59
C MET A 93 18.13 3.28 13.02
N PRO A 94 17.13 3.16 12.16
CA PRO A 94 15.73 3.09 12.59
C PRO A 94 15.48 1.92 13.55
N PHE A 95 16.11 0.78 13.31
CA PHE A 95 15.93 -0.42 14.11
C PHE A 95 16.55 -0.27 15.49
N ILE A 96 17.82 0.14 15.58
CA ILE A 96 18.55 0.20 16.86
C ILE A 96 18.21 1.45 17.68
N LEU A 97 17.86 2.58 17.07
CA LEU A 97 17.61 3.84 17.77
C LEU A 97 16.14 4.14 18.03
N ARG A 98 15.24 3.49 17.27
CA ARG A 98 13.78 3.66 17.41
C ARG A 98 13.01 2.36 17.57
N ASN A 99 13.69 1.23 17.71
CA ASN A 99 13.04 -0.08 17.84
C ASN A 99 11.99 -0.34 16.72
N VAL A 100 12.24 0.19 15.51
CA VAL A 100 11.34 -0.02 14.37
C VAL A 100 11.43 -1.46 13.91
N THR A 101 10.30 -2.07 13.58
CA THR A 101 10.25 -3.39 12.98
C THR A 101 10.02 -3.26 11.47
N LEU A 102 10.84 -3.95 10.67
CA LEU A 102 10.56 -4.21 9.26
C LEU A 102 10.12 -5.66 9.12
N ALA A 103 8.86 -5.87 8.74
CA ALA A 103 8.25 -7.18 8.59
C ALA A 103 7.96 -7.49 7.12
N GLY A 104 8.47 -8.61 6.62
CA GLY A 104 8.12 -9.12 5.29
C GLY A 104 6.71 -9.72 5.29
N VAL A 105 5.99 -9.54 4.19
CA VAL A 105 4.67 -10.17 3.96
C VAL A 105 4.77 -11.01 2.69
N ASP A 106 4.89 -12.32 2.88
CA ASP A 106 4.80 -13.28 1.79
C ASP A 106 3.34 -13.72 1.59
N SER A 107 2.74 -13.29 0.49
CA SER A 107 1.37 -13.67 0.14
C SER A 107 1.29 -14.99 -0.65
N VAL A 108 2.41 -15.56 -1.07
CA VAL A 108 2.45 -16.81 -1.88
C VAL A 108 2.41 -18.04 -0.95
N GLU A 109 3.31 -18.10 0.03
CA GLU A 109 3.45 -19.20 0.98
C GLU A 109 2.65 -19.01 2.28
N ALA A 110 1.82 -17.95 2.34
CA ALA A 110 1.05 -17.65 3.54
C ALA A 110 0.17 -18.84 3.97
N PRO A 111 0.20 -19.25 5.25
CA PRO A 111 -0.65 -20.33 5.77
C PRO A 111 -2.13 -20.10 5.52
N VAL A 112 -2.88 -21.17 5.31
CA VAL A 112 -4.34 -21.10 5.01
C VAL A 112 -5.10 -20.38 6.12
N GLU A 113 -4.71 -20.54 7.37
CA GLU A 113 -5.31 -19.91 8.53
C GLU A 113 -5.16 -18.39 8.48
N ALA A 114 -3.95 -17.87 8.18
CA ALA A 114 -3.70 -16.45 8.03
C ALA A 114 -4.49 -15.86 6.84
N ARG A 115 -4.61 -16.62 5.74
CA ARG A 115 -5.44 -16.22 4.59
C ARG A 115 -6.93 -16.16 4.95
N ARG A 116 -7.44 -17.13 5.71
CA ARG A 116 -8.85 -17.13 6.18
C ARG A 116 -9.14 -15.94 7.08
N GLU A 117 -8.23 -15.64 8.00
CA GLU A 117 -8.35 -14.45 8.85
C GLU A 117 -8.40 -13.16 8.02
N ALA A 118 -7.46 -12.97 7.09
CA ALA A 118 -7.41 -11.80 6.20
C ALA A 118 -8.69 -11.67 5.35
N TRP A 119 -9.19 -12.77 4.79
CA TRP A 119 -10.44 -12.78 4.03
C TRP A 119 -11.66 -12.53 4.92
N GLY A 120 -11.65 -13.01 6.16
CA GLY A 120 -12.69 -12.73 7.17
C GLY A 120 -12.79 -11.23 7.49
N LEU A 121 -11.64 -10.55 7.64
CA LEU A 121 -11.60 -9.10 7.84
C LEU A 121 -12.15 -8.33 6.62
N LEU A 122 -11.85 -8.78 5.41
CA LEU A 122 -12.40 -8.18 4.19
C LEU A 122 -13.91 -8.43 4.07
N ALA A 123 -14.37 -9.64 4.33
CA ALA A 123 -15.78 -10.00 4.26
C ALA A 123 -16.66 -9.28 5.30
N ALA A 124 -16.07 -8.80 6.39
CA ALA A 124 -16.76 -8.00 7.40
C ALA A 124 -17.00 -6.54 6.98
N LEU A 125 -16.35 -6.07 5.91
CA LEU A 125 -16.59 -4.72 5.37
C LEU A 125 -17.92 -4.67 4.62
N PRO A 126 -18.67 -3.54 4.66
CA PRO A 126 -19.83 -3.35 3.81
C PRO A 126 -19.50 -3.54 2.33
N GLY A 127 -20.37 -4.24 1.58
CA GLY A 127 -20.13 -4.55 0.16
C GLY A 127 -19.82 -3.33 -0.68
N GLU A 128 -20.56 -2.25 -0.52
CA GLU A 128 -20.33 -0.97 -1.20
C GLU A 128 -18.90 -0.38 -0.98
N ARG A 129 -18.30 -0.67 0.19
CA ARG A 129 -16.92 -0.24 0.47
C ARG A 129 -15.92 -1.09 -0.29
N ILE A 130 -16.20 -2.36 -0.49
CA ILE A 130 -15.36 -3.27 -1.29
C ILE A 130 -15.54 -2.93 -2.78
N ASP A 131 -16.75 -2.68 -3.23
CA ASP A 131 -17.07 -2.30 -4.60
C ASP A 131 -16.33 -1.01 -5.01
N ALA A 132 -16.18 -0.06 -4.09
CA ALA A 132 -15.41 1.17 -4.32
C ALA A 132 -13.93 0.92 -4.67
N VAL A 133 -13.37 -0.26 -4.36
CA VAL A 133 -12.00 -0.63 -4.79
C VAL A 133 -11.98 -1.09 -6.25
N THR A 134 -13.10 -1.58 -6.79
CA THR A 134 -13.21 -2.04 -8.16
C THR A 134 -13.42 -0.86 -9.08
N ALA A 135 -12.35 -0.44 -9.77
CA ALA A 135 -12.42 0.70 -10.68
C ALA A 135 -13.22 0.36 -11.94
N ARG A 136 -13.15 -0.90 -12.40
CA ARG A 136 -13.87 -1.39 -13.57
C ARG A 136 -13.95 -2.91 -13.62
N THR A 137 -14.92 -3.40 -14.39
CA THR A 137 -15.02 -4.80 -14.82
C THR A 137 -14.85 -4.84 -16.33
N VAL A 138 -14.10 -5.82 -16.84
CA VAL A 138 -13.86 -6.05 -18.26
C VAL A 138 -14.18 -7.50 -18.61
N PRO A 139 -14.66 -7.80 -19.82
CA PRO A 139 -14.80 -9.17 -20.30
C PRO A 139 -13.42 -9.81 -20.52
N LEU A 140 -13.38 -11.13 -20.72
CA LEU A 140 -12.13 -11.89 -20.85
C LEU A 140 -11.24 -11.40 -22.00
N ASP A 141 -11.82 -11.04 -23.14
CA ASP A 141 -11.11 -10.50 -24.31
C ASP A 141 -10.52 -9.10 -24.06
N GLY A 142 -11.07 -8.35 -23.09
CA GLY A 142 -10.54 -7.07 -22.65
C GLY A 142 -9.35 -7.16 -21.66
N ALA A 143 -9.00 -8.36 -21.18
CA ALA A 143 -7.99 -8.55 -20.15
C ALA A 143 -6.58 -8.09 -20.57
N ILE A 144 -6.19 -8.34 -21.84
CA ILE A 144 -4.86 -7.93 -22.35
C ILE A 144 -4.73 -6.41 -22.37
N GLY A 145 -5.74 -5.71 -22.92
CA GLY A 145 -5.73 -4.24 -22.92
C GLY A 145 -5.73 -3.64 -21.52
N ALA A 146 -6.42 -4.27 -20.56
CA ALA A 146 -6.38 -3.85 -19.16
C ALA A 146 -4.99 -4.04 -18.54
N ALA A 147 -4.28 -5.12 -18.89
CA ALA A 147 -2.90 -5.36 -18.45
C ALA A 147 -1.91 -4.33 -19.02
N GLU A 148 -2.06 -3.96 -20.29
CA GLU A 148 -1.24 -2.92 -20.93
C GLU A 148 -1.41 -1.55 -20.24
N GLU A 149 -2.64 -1.20 -19.85
CA GLU A 149 -2.89 0.03 -19.10
C GLU A 149 -2.27 -0.01 -17.70
N LEU A 150 -2.31 -1.18 -17.03
CA LEU A 150 -1.67 -1.36 -15.73
C LEU A 150 -0.15 -1.18 -15.81
N ILE A 151 0.49 -1.82 -16.80
CA ILE A 151 1.92 -1.68 -17.08
C ILE A 151 2.27 -0.23 -17.43
N GLY A 152 1.40 0.44 -18.19
CA GLY A 152 1.54 1.85 -18.54
C GLY A 152 1.23 2.83 -17.41
N HIS A 153 1.03 2.37 -16.18
CA HIS A 153 0.68 3.18 -14.98
C HIS A 153 -0.58 4.06 -15.15
N ARG A 154 -1.49 3.69 -16.05
CA ARG A 154 -2.76 4.41 -16.29
C ARG A 154 -3.94 3.84 -15.50
N ALA A 155 -3.80 2.62 -14.97
CA ALA A 155 -4.83 2.00 -14.15
C ALA A 155 -4.77 2.47 -12.68
N HIS A 156 -5.90 2.39 -11.99
CA HIS A 156 -6.02 2.52 -10.54
C HIS A 156 -7.05 1.52 -10.00
N GLY A 157 -7.04 1.29 -8.70
CA GLY A 157 -7.96 0.35 -8.06
C GLY A 157 -7.78 -1.09 -8.56
N ARG A 158 -8.87 -1.85 -8.55
CA ARG A 158 -8.93 -3.22 -9.08
C ARG A 158 -9.64 -3.24 -10.42
N THR A 159 -9.06 -3.96 -11.38
CA THR A 159 -9.77 -4.38 -12.58
C THR A 159 -10.23 -5.83 -12.36
N VAL A 160 -11.52 -6.06 -12.45
CA VAL A 160 -12.11 -7.41 -12.40
C VAL A 160 -12.28 -7.91 -13.84
N VAL A 161 -11.85 -9.13 -14.10
CA VAL A 161 -12.06 -9.80 -15.40
C VAL A 161 -13.20 -10.80 -15.25
N GLU A 162 -14.26 -10.59 -15.99
CA GLU A 162 -15.40 -11.50 -16.05
C GLU A 162 -15.10 -12.64 -17.02
N VAL A 163 -14.84 -13.83 -16.48
CA VAL A 163 -14.42 -15.01 -17.27
C VAL A 163 -15.58 -15.88 -17.75
N ARG A 164 -16.80 -15.59 -17.29
CA ARG A 164 -18.05 -16.26 -17.70
C ARG A 164 -19.06 -15.19 -18.07
N ALA A 165 -19.46 -15.20 -19.32
CA ALA A 165 -20.60 -14.45 -19.82
C ALA A 165 -21.90 -15.22 -19.55
#